data_de7c9fd7e668a9cc4afaff44eca5cd2e
#
_entry.id   de7c9fd7e668a9cc4afaff44eca5cd2e
#
_cell.length_a   1.000
_cell.length_b   1.000
_cell.length_c   1.000
_cell.angle_alpha   90.00
_cell.angle_beta   90.00
_cell.angle_gamma   90.00
#
_symmetry.space_group_name_H-M   'P 1'
#
loop_
_entity.id
_entity.type
_entity.pdbx_description
1 polymer ?
#
loop_
_entity_poly.entity_id
_entity_poly.type
_entity_poly.pdbx_seq_one_letter_code
_entity_poly.pdbx_strand_id
1 'polypeptide(L)'
;MLEFPVTNFGGDVTLLVSSLLAGEWADAAVFSRCRLVGVEWPADLLPGPAFDAPEKVLVGAIVKPSLGLSPAEVATTAKQLAAGGADLIKDDELLGNPQWCPLYERVSAVRAVLPDGVRYAPNVTGPIDSLLERAARVVELGAGAVMVNAFAQGLDSLRALRDAELGVPIFAHRVGAALWTRNRTIGVAPDVIAELTRLCGADFVQVGSFTGTVYDTPEEVRAQIVACHRVTGRARRCVAVLGGGVGPDNAAEQVAAAGTRSGVMVLLGSAAYSGGSPEAAVASTVAGVRENSAAASA
;
A
#
# COMPACT_ATOMS: atom_id res chain seq x y z
N MET A 1 -12.21 -28.62 0.24
CA MET A 1 -11.10 -27.74 0.66
C MET A 1 -9.93 -28.63 1.02
N LEU A 2 -8.72 -28.30 0.60
CA LEU A 2 -7.50 -29.01 0.98
C LEU A 2 -6.69 -28.08 1.87
N GLU A 3 -5.99 -28.63 2.86
CA GLU A 3 -5.12 -27.90 3.79
C GLU A 3 -3.73 -28.52 3.73
N PHE A 4 -2.71 -27.67 3.71
CA PHE A 4 -1.31 -28.06 3.66
C PHE A 4 -0.54 -27.40 4.80
N PRO A 5 0.32 -28.13 5.53
CA PRO A 5 1.15 -27.52 6.56
C PRO A 5 2.07 -26.46 5.96
N VAL A 6 2.09 -25.27 6.54
CA VAL A 6 2.96 -24.16 6.09
C VAL A 6 4.45 -24.53 6.19
N THR A 7 4.79 -25.47 7.06
CA THR A 7 6.15 -26.02 7.19
C THR A 7 6.67 -26.68 5.90
N ASN A 8 5.78 -27.11 4.99
CA ASN A 8 6.19 -27.63 3.67
C ASN A 8 6.90 -26.57 2.82
N PHE A 9 6.69 -25.30 3.13
CA PHE A 9 7.25 -24.15 2.42
C PHE A 9 8.41 -23.51 3.18
N GLY A 10 8.89 -24.12 4.26
CA GLY A 10 10.06 -23.67 5.02
C GLY A 10 9.95 -22.27 5.61
N GLY A 11 8.74 -21.70 5.71
CA GLY A 11 8.55 -20.30 6.12
C GLY A 11 8.85 -19.27 5.02
N ASP A 12 9.02 -19.73 3.79
CA ASP A 12 9.32 -18.90 2.63
C ASP A 12 8.04 -18.55 1.87
N VAL A 13 7.67 -17.25 1.87
CA VAL A 13 6.48 -16.75 1.18
C VAL A 13 6.61 -16.89 -0.34
N THR A 14 7.80 -16.73 -0.89
CA THR A 14 8.05 -16.90 -2.32
C THR A 14 7.81 -18.34 -2.74
N LEU A 15 8.29 -19.30 -1.94
CA LEU A 15 8.07 -20.72 -2.19
C LEU A 15 6.60 -21.11 -2.03
N LEU A 16 5.91 -20.59 -1.00
CA LEU A 16 4.48 -20.75 -0.83
C LEU A 16 3.72 -20.28 -2.08
N VAL A 17 3.98 -19.05 -2.51
CA VAL A 17 3.31 -18.45 -3.67
C VAL A 17 3.63 -19.23 -4.95
N SER A 18 4.88 -19.60 -5.16
CA SER A 18 5.28 -20.41 -6.31
C SER A 18 4.56 -21.75 -6.35
N SER A 19 4.43 -22.40 -5.20
CA SER A 19 3.76 -23.71 -5.10
C SER A 19 2.26 -23.65 -5.33
N LEU A 20 1.62 -22.52 -5.01
CA LEU A 20 0.18 -22.34 -5.12
C LEU A 20 -0.27 -21.77 -6.46
N LEU A 21 0.56 -20.98 -7.11
CA LEU A 21 0.23 -20.30 -8.36
C LEU A 21 0.79 -21.01 -9.61
N ALA A 22 1.75 -21.92 -9.42
CA ALA A 22 2.42 -22.63 -10.51
C ALA A 22 2.18 -24.13 -10.45
N GLY A 23 2.66 -24.81 -11.46
CA GLY A 23 2.71 -26.25 -11.51
C GLY A 23 1.35 -26.93 -11.59
N GLU A 24 1.21 -28.05 -10.87
CA GLU A 24 0.07 -28.95 -11.00
C GLU A 24 -1.26 -28.34 -10.56
N TRP A 25 -1.27 -27.27 -9.78
CA TRP A 25 -2.49 -26.67 -9.26
C TRP A 25 -3.11 -25.65 -10.22
N ALA A 26 -2.33 -24.71 -10.73
CA ALA A 26 -2.82 -23.62 -11.56
C ALA A 26 -2.72 -23.93 -13.07
N ASP A 27 -1.65 -24.62 -13.48
CA ASP A 27 -1.36 -24.89 -14.89
C ASP A 27 -1.96 -26.20 -15.38
N ALA A 28 -2.26 -27.15 -14.48
CA ALA A 28 -2.82 -28.44 -14.87
C ALA A 28 -4.33 -28.33 -15.17
N ALA A 29 -4.75 -28.85 -16.30
CA ALA A 29 -6.16 -28.94 -16.70
C ALA A 29 -7.01 -29.87 -15.82
N VAL A 30 -6.43 -30.44 -14.75
CA VAL A 30 -7.06 -31.39 -13.84
C VAL A 30 -8.07 -30.73 -12.89
N PHE A 31 -7.83 -29.46 -12.52
CA PHE A 31 -8.69 -28.74 -11.60
C PHE A 31 -9.44 -27.60 -12.29
N SER A 32 -10.77 -27.61 -12.18
CA SER A 32 -11.61 -26.49 -12.65
C SER A 32 -11.56 -25.28 -11.70
N ARG A 33 -11.09 -25.47 -10.46
CA ARG A 33 -10.93 -24.44 -9.44
C ARG A 33 -9.70 -24.71 -8.60
N CYS A 34 -8.82 -23.72 -8.50
CA CYS A 34 -7.68 -23.74 -7.60
C CYS A 34 -7.46 -22.33 -7.04
N ARG A 35 -7.91 -22.07 -5.82
CA ARG A 35 -7.82 -20.75 -5.19
C ARG A 35 -7.33 -20.86 -3.76
N LEU A 36 -6.29 -20.12 -3.41
CA LEU A 36 -5.87 -19.94 -2.03
C LEU A 36 -6.87 -19.02 -1.32
N VAL A 37 -7.50 -19.53 -0.27
CA VAL A 37 -8.57 -18.82 0.44
C VAL A 37 -8.25 -18.53 1.91
N GLY A 38 -7.10 -18.98 2.39
CA GLY A 38 -6.63 -18.69 3.74
C GLY A 38 -5.19 -19.17 3.94
N VAL A 39 -4.48 -18.49 4.82
CA VAL A 39 -3.15 -18.88 5.30
C VAL A 39 -3.12 -18.64 6.80
N GLU A 40 -2.78 -19.69 7.57
CA GLU A 40 -2.43 -19.56 8.97
C GLU A 40 -0.91 -19.64 9.10
N TRP A 41 -0.28 -18.52 9.41
CA TRP A 41 1.17 -18.43 9.50
C TRP A 41 1.63 -18.53 10.94
N PRO A 42 2.69 -19.32 11.25
CA PRO A 42 3.25 -19.34 12.59
C PRO A 42 3.66 -17.96 13.06
N ALA A 43 3.33 -17.65 14.31
CA ALA A 43 3.37 -16.31 14.89
C ALA A 43 4.73 -15.59 14.78
N ASP A 44 5.82 -16.35 14.77
CA ASP A 44 7.19 -15.81 14.84
C ASP A 44 7.98 -15.97 13.53
N LEU A 45 7.33 -16.45 12.46
CA LEU A 45 8.03 -16.81 11.23
C LEU A 45 8.24 -15.63 10.28
N LEU A 46 7.37 -14.61 10.36
CA LEU A 46 7.46 -13.41 9.53
C LEU A 46 7.51 -12.15 10.40
N PRO A 47 8.24 -11.11 9.97
CA PRO A 47 8.51 -9.94 10.79
C PRO A 47 7.25 -9.11 11.10
N GLY A 48 6.31 -9.03 10.17
CA GLY A 48 5.15 -8.14 10.26
C GLY A 48 5.52 -6.65 10.23
N PRO A 49 4.53 -5.75 10.41
CA PRO A 49 4.73 -4.31 10.47
C PRO A 49 5.59 -3.90 11.68
N ALA A 50 6.45 -2.89 11.51
CA ALA A 50 7.26 -2.35 12.59
C ALA A 50 6.59 -1.16 13.31
N PHE A 51 5.70 -0.46 12.61
CA PHE A 51 5.02 0.73 13.13
C PHE A 51 3.57 0.41 13.48
N ASP A 52 3.08 0.97 14.58
CA ASP A 52 1.70 0.83 14.97
C ASP A 52 0.79 1.65 14.03
N ALA A 53 -0.32 1.05 13.61
CA ALA A 53 -1.34 1.76 12.86
C ALA A 53 -1.99 2.83 13.76
N PRO A 54 -2.08 4.10 13.30
CA PRO A 54 -2.63 5.18 14.12
C PRO A 54 -4.12 5.00 14.37
N GLU A 55 -4.58 5.53 15.51
CA GLU A 55 -5.99 5.49 15.92
C GLU A 55 -6.86 6.58 15.21
N LYS A 56 -6.36 7.16 14.15
CA LYS A 56 -7.05 8.15 13.32
C LYS A 56 -7.08 7.74 11.85
N VAL A 57 -8.01 8.30 11.10
CA VAL A 57 -7.99 8.22 9.63
C VAL A 57 -6.84 9.09 9.11
N LEU A 58 -6.01 8.51 8.25
CA LEU A 58 -4.98 9.24 7.51
C LEU A 58 -5.51 9.66 6.14
N VAL A 59 -4.99 10.77 5.63
CA VAL A 59 -5.20 11.22 4.25
C VAL A 59 -3.87 11.17 3.52
N GLY A 60 -3.80 10.34 2.47
CA GLY A 60 -2.65 10.24 1.59
C GLY A 60 -2.97 10.81 0.21
N ALA A 61 -1.94 11.24 -0.51
CA ALA A 61 -2.08 11.71 -1.87
C ALA A 61 -0.92 11.24 -2.78
N ILE A 62 -1.25 11.02 -4.05
CA ILE A 62 -0.30 10.58 -5.08
C ILE A 62 0.08 11.78 -5.93
N VAL A 63 1.38 11.97 -6.20
CA VAL A 63 1.83 12.98 -7.16
C VAL A 63 1.39 12.58 -8.56
N LYS A 64 0.71 13.49 -9.26
CA LYS A 64 0.24 13.33 -10.65
C LYS A 64 0.60 14.57 -11.48
N PRO A 65 0.78 14.42 -12.80
CA PRO A 65 0.71 13.20 -13.60
C PRO A 65 1.80 12.19 -13.22
N SER A 66 1.56 10.92 -13.53
CA SER A 66 2.47 9.81 -13.19
C SER A 66 3.85 9.94 -13.81
N LEU A 67 3.93 10.56 -14.98
CA LEU A 67 5.15 10.68 -15.79
C LEU A 67 5.28 12.10 -16.34
N GLY A 68 6.53 12.52 -16.63
CA GLY A 68 6.83 13.76 -17.33
C GLY A 68 7.20 14.95 -16.43
N LEU A 69 7.01 14.85 -15.11
CA LEU A 69 7.40 15.91 -14.18
C LEU A 69 8.90 15.85 -13.84
N SER A 70 9.59 16.96 -13.90
CA SER A 70 10.92 17.13 -13.33
C SER A 70 10.91 17.03 -11.80
N PRO A 71 12.05 16.82 -11.12
CA PRO A 71 12.13 16.83 -9.65
C PRO A 71 11.54 18.08 -9.00
N ALA A 72 11.71 19.25 -9.60
CA ALA A 72 11.18 20.52 -9.10
C ALA A 72 9.65 20.60 -9.22
N GLU A 73 9.07 20.09 -10.30
CA GLU A 73 7.62 20.04 -10.50
C GLU A 73 6.96 19.01 -9.56
N VAL A 74 7.61 17.86 -9.33
CA VAL A 74 7.18 16.88 -8.30
C VAL A 74 7.17 17.55 -6.92
N ALA A 75 8.22 18.29 -6.57
CA ALA A 75 8.30 19.02 -5.30
C ALA A 75 7.20 20.09 -5.19
N THR A 76 6.92 20.83 -6.25
CA THR A 76 5.85 21.84 -6.28
C THR A 76 4.48 21.18 -6.02
N THR A 77 4.20 20.07 -6.69
CA THR A 77 2.96 19.29 -6.49
C THR A 77 2.88 18.75 -5.06
N ALA A 78 3.96 18.17 -4.56
CA ALA A 78 4.01 17.64 -3.20
C ALA A 78 3.74 18.73 -2.14
N LYS A 79 4.28 19.95 -2.34
CA LYS A 79 4.02 21.11 -1.48
C LYS A 79 2.54 21.48 -1.46
N GLN A 80 1.84 21.48 -2.60
CA GLN A 80 0.41 21.76 -2.69
C GLN A 80 -0.41 20.69 -1.94
N LEU A 81 -0.09 19.41 -2.13
CA LEU A 81 -0.76 18.32 -1.43
C LEU A 81 -0.56 18.41 0.09
N ALA A 82 0.65 18.76 0.54
CA ALA A 82 0.95 18.98 1.94
C ALA A 82 0.19 20.17 2.52
N ALA A 83 0.07 21.28 1.79
CA ALA A 83 -0.68 22.45 2.19
C ALA A 83 -2.17 22.14 2.40
N GLY A 84 -2.73 21.20 1.65
CA GLY A 84 -4.08 20.67 1.85
C GLY A 84 -4.24 19.78 3.11
N GLY A 85 -3.15 19.43 3.77
CA GLY A 85 -3.18 18.65 5.02
C GLY A 85 -3.02 17.14 4.83
N ALA A 86 -2.39 16.68 3.74
CA ALA A 86 -2.04 15.28 3.57
C ALA A 86 -1.06 14.81 4.66
N ASP A 87 -1.30 13.64 5.25
CA ASP A 87 -0.40 13.01 6.22
C ASP A 87 0.75 12.27 5.50
N LEU A 88 0.51 11.78 4.28
CA LEU A 88 1.49 11.07 3.47
C LEU A 88 1.33 11.44 1.99
N ILE A 89 2.47 11.71 1.34
CA ILE A 89 2.54 11.92 -0.10
C ILE A 89 3.42 10.82 -0.68
N LYS A 90 2.98 10.22 -1.79
CA LYS A 90 3.75 9.15 -2.43
C LYS A 90 3.95 9.42 -3.92
N ASP A 91 5.00 8.84 -4.46
CA ASP A 91 5.17 8.70 -5.89
C ASP A 91 4.04 7.88 -6.52
N ASP A 92 3.84 8.05 -7.80
CA ASP A 92 3.07 7.11 -8.60
C ASP A 92 3.82 5.77 -8.74
N GLU A 93 3.09 4.68 -8.89
CA GLU A 93 3.66 3.34 -9.08
C GLU A 93 4.48 3.20 -10.37
N LEU A 94 4.24 4.07 -11.35
CA LEU A 94 4.97 4.11 -12.60
C LEU A 94 6.24 4.96 -12.52
N LEU A 95 6.38 5.80 -11.51
CA LEU A 95 7.52 6.68 -11.33
C LEU A 95 8.64 5.99 -10.51
N GLY A 96 9.51 5.27 -11.20
CA GLY A 96 10.71 4.68 -10.60
C GLY A 96 11.89 5.65 -10.60
N ASN A 97 12.92 5.36 -11.40
CA ASN A 97 14.14 6.17 -11.52
C ASN A 97 14.44 6.55 -12.99
N PRO A 98 13.56 7.29 -13.69
CA PRO A 98 13.80 7.71 -15.07
C PRO A 98 14.83 8.84 -15.14
N GLN A 99 15.54 8.95 -16.29
CA GLN A 99 16.57 9.97 -16.49
C GLN A 99 16.06 11.41 -16.36
N TRP A 100 14.81 11.67 -16.75
CA TRP A 100 14.19 13.00 -16.68
C TRP A 100 13.69 13.37 -15.27
N CYS A 101 13.62 12.41 -14.35
CA CYS A 101 13.26 12.62 -12.94
C CYS A 101 14.02 11.62 -12.05
N PRO A 102 15.35 11.81 -11.88
CA PRO A 102 16.16 10.89 -11.09
C PRO A 102 15.67 10.78 -9.65
N LEU A 103 15.65 9.55 -9.11
CA LEU A 103 15.06 9.26 -7.81
C LEU A 103 15.62 10.12 -6.69
N TYR A 104 16.93 10.21 -6.58
CA TYR A 104 17.59 10.90 -5.45
C TYR A 104 17.43 12.42 -5.54
N GLU A 105 17.46 12.99 -6.74
CA GLU A 105 17.20 14.41 -6.97
C GLU A 105 15.76 14.75 -6.60
N ARG A 106 14.80 13.90 -7.02
CA ARG A 106 13.38 14.04 -6.68
C ARG A 106 13.15 14.00 -5.17
N VAL A 107 13.74 13.01 -4.47
CA VAL A 107 13.59 12.90 -3.01
C VAL A 107 14.15 14.16 -2.33
N SER A 108 15.33 14.61 -2.71
CA SER A 108 15.93 15.82 -2.15
C SER A 108 15.06 17.06 -2.40
N ALA A 109 14.55 17.24 -3.62
CA ALA A 109 13.69 18.37 -3.98
C ALA A 109 12.37 18.36 -3.20
N VAL A 110 11.72 17.20 -3.05
CA VAL A 110 10.48 17.06 -2.30
C VAL A 110 10.71 17.32 -0.82
N ARG A 111 11.77 16.76 -0.23
CA ARG A 111 12.05 16.98 1.20
C ARG A 111 12.35 18.43 1.55
N ALA A 112 12.97 19.17 0.64
CA ALA A 112 13.26 20.60 0.84
C ALA A 112 12.00 21.48 1.01
N VAL A 113 10.84 21.01 0.55
CA VAL A 113 9.59 21.79 0.57
C VAL A 113 8.49 21.23 1.48
N LEU A 114 8.62 19.99 1.94
CA LEU A 114 7.63 19.39 2.81
C LEU A 114 7.78 19.84 4.26
N PRO A 115 6.68 20.21 4.94
CA PRO A 115 6.70 20.51 6.35
C PRO A 115 6.98 19.25 7.19
N ASP A 116 7.43 19.48 8.42
CA ASP A 116 7.58 18.43 9.40
C ASP A 116 6.24 17.72 9.65
N GLY A 117 6.30 16.40 9.87
CA GLY A 117 5.11 15.58 10.11
C GLY A 117 4.46 15.02 8.85
N VAL A 118 4.71 15.57 7.67
CA VAL A 118 4.26 15.00 6.39
C VAL A 118 5.28 14.01 5.86
N ARG A 119 4.87 12.75 5.65
CA ARG A 119 5.74 11.71 5.11
C ARG A 119 5.78 11.76 3.58
N TYR A 120 6.95 11.59 3.02
CA TYR A 120 7.12 11.30 1.60
C TYR A 120 7.53 9.84 1.41
N ALA A 121 6.84 9.11 0.55
CA ALA A 121 7.09 7.72 0.20
C ALA A 121 7.50 7.60 -1.28
N PRO A 122 8.80 7.76 -1.61
CA PRO A 122 9.31 7.56 -2.96
C PRO A 122 9.19 6.09 -3.37
N ASN A 123 8.98 5.85 -4.67
CA ASN A 123 8.93 4.51 -5.25
C ASN A 123 10.35 3.97 -5.47
N VAL A 124 10.75 2.99 -4.66
CA VAL A 124 12.06 2.33 -4.75
C VAL A 124 12.04 1.04 -5.59
N THR A 125 10.93 0.74 -6.26
CA THR A 125 10.83 -0.42 -7.16
C THR A 125 11.89 -0.34 -8.28
N GLY A 126 12.53 -1.45 -8.57
CA GLY A 126 13.57 -1.52 -9.61
C GLY A 126 14.41 -2.79 -9.49
N PRO A 127 15.62 -2.84 -10.04
CA PRO A 127 16.49 -4.02 -9.96
C PRO A 127 16.64 -4.52 -8.52
N ILE A 128 16.50 -5.83 -8.32
CA ILE A 128 16.44 -6.45 -6.97
C ILE A 128 17.78 -6.35 -6.25
N ASP A 129 18.89 -6.48 -6.98
CA ASP A 129 20.25 -6.44 -6.47
C ASP A 129 20.62 -5.11 -5.78
N SER A 130 19.97 -4.02 -6.16
CA SER A 130 20.19 -2.69 -5.60
C SER A 130 18.97 -2.13 -4.85
N LEU A 131 17.97 -2.96 -4.53
CA LEU A 131 16.76 -2.51 -3.83
C LEU A 131 17.08 -1.91 -2.45
N LEU A 132 17.86 -2.61 -1.64
CA LEU A 132 18.19 -2.19 -0.27
C LEU A 132 19.05 -0.92 -0.27
N GLU A 133 20.02 -0.82 -1.17
CA GLU A 133 20.84 0.38 -1.34
C GLU A 133 19.98 1.58 -1.72
N ARG A 134 19.07 1.43 -2.71
CA ARG A 134 18.14 2.50 -3.09
C ARG A 134 17.26 2.93 -1.93
N ALA A 135 16.71 1.98 -1.18
CA ALA A 135 15.85 2.26 -0.04
C ALA A 135 16.62 2.99 1.08
N ALA A 136 17.82 2.53 1.43
CA ALA A 136 18.68 3.20 2.41
C ALA A 136 19.01 4.63 1.96
N ARG A 137 19.38 4.80 0.69
CA ARG A 137 19.76 6.10 0.15
C ARG A 137 18.60 7.12 0.17
N VAL A 138 17.38 6.72 -0.18
CA VAL A 138 16.25 7.67 -0.10
C VAL A 138 15.91 8.03 1.34
N VAL A 139 16.10 7.11 2.30
CA VAL A 139 15.92 7.40 3.74
C VAL A 139 16.98 8.38 4.25
N GLU A 140 18.25 8.22 3.87
CA GLU A 140 19.31 9.17 4.16
C GLU A 140 19.01 10.58 3.63
N LEU A 141 18.34 10.68 2.47
CA LEU A 141 17.86 11.92 1.89
C LEU A 141 16.59 12.48 2.53
N GLY A 142 16.08 11.81 3.58
CA GLY A 142 14.97 12.27 4.40
C GLY A 142 13.59 11.74 3.97
N ALA A 143 13.50 10.68 3.17
CA ALA A 143 12.22 10.04 2.91
C ALA A 143 11.59 9.56 4.22
N GLY A 144 10.32 9.89 4.44
CA GLY A 144 9.57 9.53 5.65
C GLY A 144 8.87 8.17 5.57
N ALA A 145 8.96 7.50 4.44
CA ALA A 145 8.53 6.13 4.15
C ALA A 145 9.21 5.65 2.87
N VAL A 146 9.16 4.37 2.54
CA VAL A 146 9.55 3.84 1.23
C VAL A 146 8.36 3.12 0.60
N MET A 147 8.14 3.28 -0.71
CA MET A 147 7.10 2.56 -1.43
C MET A 147 7.70 1.53 -2.37
N VAL A 148 7.10 0.34 -2.44
CA VAL A 148 7.45 -0.70 -3.40
C VAL A 148 6.21 -1.29 -4.05
N ASN A 149 6.31 -1.61 -5.34
CA ASN A 149 5.30 -2.35 -6.10
C ASN A 149 5.40 -3.84 -5.73
N ALA A 150 4.78 -4.23 -4.62
CA ALA A 150 5.02 -5.49 -3.92
C ALA A 150 4.83 -6.74 -4.81
N PHE A 151 3.86 -6.72 -5.73
CA PHE A 151 3.58 -7.87 -6.60
C PHE A 151 4.51 -7.95 -7.82
N ALA A 152 4.97 -6.83 -8.32
CA ALA A 152 5.96 -6.78 -9.40
C ALA A 152 7.36 -7.11 -8.89
N GLN A 153 7.70 -6.68 -7.68
CA GLN A 153 9.00 -6.89 -7.04
C GLN A 153 9.11 -8.27 -6.36
N GLY A 154 7.95 -8.88 -6.02
CA GLY A 154 7.84 -10.06 -5.16
C GLY A 154 7.65 -9.69 -3.69
N LEU A 155 6.80 -10.46 -2.98
CA LEU A 155 6.47 -10.18 -1.57
C LEU A 155 7.69 -10.28 -0.65
N ASP A 156 8.68 -11.11 -0.99
CA ASP A 156 9.91 -11.25 -0.21
C ASP A 156 10.76 -9.96 -0.21
N SER A 157 10.55 -9.07 -1.19
CA SER A 157 11.17 -7.73 -1.17
C SER A 157 10.74 -6.89 0.04
N LEU A 158 9.50 -7.07 0.51
CA LEU A 158 9.02 -6.42 1.73
C LEU A 158 9.76 -6.93 2.97
N ARG A 159 9.98 -8.25 3.04
CA ARG A 159 10.76 -8.86 4.12
C ARG A 159 12.19 -8.34 4.12
N ALA A 160 12.84 -8.33 2.96
CA ALA A 160 14.21 -7.81 2.85
C ALA A 160 14.31 -6.33 3.27
N LEU A 161 13.34 -5.49 2.87
CA LEU A 161 13.27 -4.09 3.31
C LEU A 161 13.02 -3.97 4.83
N ARG A 162 12.22 -4.86 5.42
CA ARG A 162 11.94 -4.89 6.85
C ARG A 162 13.17 -5.32 7.65
N ASP A 163 13.85 -6.38 7.20
CA ASP A 163 15.06 -6.91 7.83
C ASP A 163 16.24 -5.92 7.76
N ALA A 164 16.21 -4.99 6.80
CA ALA A 164 17.19 -3.90 6.69
C ALA A 164 17.01 -2.78 7.76
N GLU A 165 15.95 -2.81 8.57
CA GLU A 165 15.71 -1.90 9.69
C GLU A 165 15.88 -0.41 9.35
N LEU A 166 15.32 0.02 8.21
CA LEU A 166 15.50 1.38 7.66
C LEU A 166 14.97 2.52 8.55
N GLY A 167 14.26 2.20 9.64
CA GLY A 167 13.71 3.19 10.57
C GLY A 167 12.49 3.97 10.05
N VAL A 168 11.98 3.64 8.85
CA VAL A 168 10.81 4.26 8.23
C VAL A 168 9.77 3.21 7.81
N PRO A 169 8.49 3.59 7.72
CA PRO A 169 7.44 2.69 7.26
C PRO A 169 7.62 2.23 5.82
N ILE A 170 7.14 1.01 5.53
CA ILE A 170 7.10 0.41 4.20
C ILE A 170 5.67 0.49 3.65
N PHE A 171 5.50 1.13 2.50
CA PHE A 171 4.25 1.21 1.76
C PHE A 171 4.25 0.17 0.63
N ALA A 172 3.38 -0.83 0.75
CA ALA A 172 3.19 -1.84 -0.29
C ALA A 172 2.08 -1.41 -1.26
N HIS A 173 2.46 -1.06 -2.48
CA HIS A 173 1.52 -0.73 -3.53
C HIS A 173 0.94 -1.99 -4.18
N ARG A 174 -0.38 -1.99 -4.45
CA ARG A 174 -1.10 -3.16 -4.94
C ARG A 174 -1.02 -3.41 -6.45
N VAL A 175 -0.28 -2.62 -7.21
CA VAL A 175 -0.17 -2.81 -8.66
C VAL A 175 0.23 -4.25 -8.99
N GLY A 176 -0.48 -4.88 -9.93
CA GLY A 176 -0.30 -6.29 -10.28
C GLY A 176 -1.13 -7.27 -9.45
N ALA A 177 -1.67 -6.91 -8.28
CA ALA A 177 -2.48 -7.82 -7.46
C ALA A 177 -3.69 -8.40 -8.21
N ALA A 178 -4.29 -7.65 -9.12
CA ALA A 178 -5.43 -8.10 -9.92
C ALA A 178 -5.12 -9.31 -10.81
N LEU A 179 -3.87 -9.52 -11.21
CA LEU A 179 -3.45 -10.71 -11.94
C LEU A 179 -3.66 -11.99 -11.10
N TRP A 180 -3.56 -11.87 -9.78
CA TRP A 180 -3.69 -12.97 -8.83
C TRP A 180 -5.10 -13.10 -8.26
N THR A 181 -5.84 -11.99 -8.14
CA THR A 181 -7.10 -11.95 -7.39
C THR A 181 -8.35 -11.90 -8.26
N ARG A 182 -8.25 -11.35 -9.47
CA ARG A 182 -9.41 -11.08 -10.33
C ARG A 182 -10.11 -12.34 -10.83
N ASN A 183 -9.36 -13.40 -11.13
CA ASN A 183 -9.96 -14.66 -11.53
C ASN A 183 -10.58 -15.35 -10.30
N ARG A 184 -11.87 -15.67 -10.36
CA ARG A 184 -12.64 -16.25 -9.25
C ARG A 184 -12.49 -17.77 -9.13
N THR A 185 -11.89 -18.40 -10.13
CA THR A 185 -11.69 -19.85 -10.15
C THR A 185 -10.25 -20.26 -9.87
N ILE A 186 -9.29 -19.48 -10.35
CA ILE A 186 -7.85 -19.73 -10.15
C ILE A 186 -7.20 -18.47 -9.57
N GLY A 187 -6.34 -18.62 -8.56
CA GLY A 187 -5.59 -17.52 -7.97
C GLY A 187 -5.65 -17.46 -6.45
N VAL A 188 -5.63 -16.25 -5.90
CA VAL A 188 -5.56 -15.99 -4.45
C VAL A 188 -6.70 -15.06 -4.05
N ALA A 189 -7.26 -15.26 -2.87
CA ALA A 189 -8.25 -14.35 -2.31
C ALA A 189 -7.59 -13.01 -1.93
N PRO A 190 -8.27 -11.85 -2.13
CA PRO A 190 -7.67 -10.54 -1.88
C PRO A 190 -7.23 -10.31 -0.43
N ASP A 191 -7.96 -10.86 0.53
CA ASP A 191 -7.64 -10.79 1.96
C ASP A 191 -6.38 -11.60 2.31
N VAL A 192 -6.18 -12.75 1.67
CA VAL A 192 -4.94 -13.55 1.83
C VAL A 192 -3.73 -12.76 1.31
N ILE A 193 -3.88 -12.08 0.19
CA ILE A 193 -2.82 -11.21 -0.34
C ILE A 193 -2.51 -10.06 0.63
N ALA A 194 -3.54 -9.40 1.16
CA ALA A 194 -3.36 -8.33 2.14
C ALA A 194 -2.67 -8.85 3.41
N GLU A 195 -3.05 -10.04 3.89
CA GLU A 195 -2.43 -10.67 5.05
C GLU A 195 -0.96 -11.01 4.81
N LEU A 196 -0.62 -11.66 3.71
CA LEU A 196 0.77 -11.99 3.36
C LEU A 196 1.62 -10.72 3.20
N THR A 197 1.07 -9.68 2.56
CA THR A 197 1.74 -8.39 2.40
C THR A 197 2.07 -7.76 3.76
N ARG A 198 1.10 -7.77 4.69
CA ARG A 198 1.30 -7.31 6.07
C ARG A 198 2.34 -8.16 6.81
N LEU A 199 2.22 -9.48 6.74
CA LEU A 199 3.14 -10.40 7.43
C LEU A 199 4.58 -10.27 6.91
N CYS A 200 4.77 -9.97 5.63
CA CYS A 200 6.10 -9.70 5.05
C CYS A 200 6.70 -8.35 5.50
N GLY A 201 5.97 -7.54 6.28
CA GLY A 201 6.54 -6.35 6.91
C GLY A 201 6.01 -5.01 6.40
N ALA A 202 4.96 -4.97 5.58
CA ALA A 202 4.36 -3.73 5.15
C ALA A 202 3.60 -3.03 6.28
N ASP A 203 3.87 -1.73 6.50
CA ASP A 203 3.16 -0.88 7.45
C ASP A 203 1.92 -0.21 6.83
N PHE A 204 1.95 0.02 5.51
CA PHE A 204 0.85 0.49 4.71
C PHE A 204 0.58 -0.53 3.60
N VAL A 205 -0.62 -1.10 3.59
CA VAL A 205 -1.05 -2.05 2.56
C VAL A 205 -2.17 -1.43 1.74
N GLN A 206 -1.91 -1.15 0.48
CA GLN A 206 -2.95 -0.62 -0.39
C GLN A 206 -3.93 -1.74 -0.74
N VAL A 207 -5.18 -1.53 -0.34
CA VAL A 207 -6.35 -2.37 -0.61
C VAL A 207 -7.23 -1.73 -1.69
N GLY A 208 -8.38 -2.30 -1.98
CA GLY A 208 -9.36 -1.71 -2.88
C GLY A 208 -10.07 -0.48 -2.31
N SER A 209 -11.14 -0.09 -2.96
CA SER A 209 -12.07 0.94 -2.51
C SER A 209 -13.51 0.48 -2.70
N PHE A 210 -14.45 1.01 -1.89
CA PHE A 210 -15.84 0.54 -1.89
C PHE A 210 -16.64 1.03 -3.10
N THR A 211 -16.31 2.22 -3.63
CA THR A 211 -17.04 2.87 -4.73
C THR A 211 -16.12 3.28 -5.87
N GLY A 212 -14.94 2.69 -5.95
CA GLY A 212 -13.92 3.12 -6.90
C GLY A 212 -13.86 2.30 -8.18
N THR A 213 -12.74 2.43 -8.87
CA THR A 213 -12.46 1.79 -10.16
C THR A 213 -11.78 0.43 -10.02
N VAL A 214 -11.58 -0.05 -8.79
CA VAL A 214 -10.96 -1.36 -8.53
C VAL A 214 -11.97 -2.49 -8.65
N TYR A 215 -11.46 -3.68 -8.92
CA TYR A 215 -12.26 -4.85 -9.23
C TYR A 215 -12.87 -5.54 -7.98
N ASP A 216 -12.33 -5.26 -6.81
CA ASP A 216 -12.74 -5.93 -5.57
C ASP A 216 -14.18 -5.56 -5.19
N THR A 217 -14.94 -6.54 -4.68
CA THR A 217 -16.28 -6.26 -4.13
C THR A 217 -16.16 -5.57 -2.76
N PRO A 218 -17.22 -4.89 -2.28
CA PRO A 218 -17.22 -4.29 -0.94
C PRO A 218 -16.88 -5.29 0.17
N GLU A 219 -17.33 -6.54 0.05
CA GLU A 219 -17.03 -7.61 1.00
C GLU A 219 -15.55 -7.97 0.99
N GLU A 220 -14.94 -8.03 -0.20
CA GLU A 220 -13.50 -8.29 -0.35
C GLU A 220 -12.66 -7.14 0.19
N VAL A 221 -13.09 -5.88 0.00
CA VAL A 221 -12.41 -4.73 0.60
C VAL A 221 -12.46 -4.80 2.12
N ARG A 222 -13.62 -5.12 2.71
CA ARG A 222 -13.73 -5.33 4.18
C ARG A 222 -12.85 -6.47 4.68
N ALA A 223 -12.81 -7.60 3.96
CA ALA A 223 -11.97 -8.73 4.32
C ALA A 223 -10.47 -8.35 4.30
N GLN A 224 -10.03 -7.57 3.32
CA GLN A 224 -8.66 -7.04 3.25
C GLN A 224 -8.35 -6.11 4.44
N ILE A 225 -9.29 -5.23 4.84
CA ILE A 225 -9.12 -4.36 6.02
C ILE A 225 -8.97 -5.22 7.29
N VAL A 226 -9.82 -6.23 7.45
CA VAL A 226 -9.73 -7.18 8.59
C VAL A 226 -8.37 -7.87 8.60
N ALA A 227 -7.86 -8.33 7.44
CA ALA A 227 -6.55 -8.94 7.31
C ALA A 227 -5.41 -7.98 7.70
N CYS A 228 -5.50 -6.71 7.30
CA CYS A 228 -4.55 -5.66 7.69
C CYS A 228 -4.55 -5.41 9.20
N HIS A 229 -5.69 -5.55 9.86
CA HIS A 229 -5.85 -5.27 11.30
C HIS A 229 -5.68 -6.50 12.20
N ARG A 230 -5.51 -7.69 11.62
CA ARG A 230 -5.28 -8.89 12.42
C ARG A 230 -3.95 -8.80 13.15
N VAL A 231 -3.95 -9.14 14.44
CA VAL A 231 -2.73 -9.32 15.23
C VAL A 231 -2.42 -10.81 15.24
N THR A 232 -1.23 -11.20 14.81
CA THR A 232 -0.78 -12.60 14.75
C THR A 232 0.62 -12.68 15.33
N GLY A 233 0.74 -13.24 16.54
CA GLY A 233 2.03 -13.27 17.25
C GLY A 233 2.62 -11.89 17.42
N ARG A 234 3.80 -11.66 16.85
CA ARG A 234 4.48 -10.36 16.88
C ARG A 234 3.99 -9.40 15.80
N ALA A 235 3.31 -9.92 14.77
CA ALA A 235 2.86 -9.10 13.66
C ALA A 235 1.71 -8.18 14.08
N ARG A 236 1.98 -6.89 14.08
CA ARG A 236 1.06 -5.81 14.46
C ARG A 236 0.02 -5.56 13.35
N ARG A 237 -0.93 -4.70 13.64
CA ARG A 237 -1.83 -4.11 12.64
C ARG A 237 -1.03 -3.21 11.70
N CYS A 238 -1.36 -3.21 10.42
CA CYS A 238 -0.90 -2.22 9.46
C CYS A 238 -2.02 -1.26 9.07
N VAL A 239 -1.68 -0.19 8.37
CA VAL A 239 -2.66 0.73 7.81
C VAL A 239 -3.24 0.14 6.53
N ALA A 240 -4.55 -0.07 6.50
CA ALA A 240 -5.28 -0.40 5.28
C ALA A 240 -5.48 0.87 4.45
N VAL A 241 -4.90 0.93 3.25
CA VAL A 241 -4.95 2.11 2.39
C VAL A 241 -6.02 1.93 1.32
N LEU A 242 -7.11 2.67 1.45
CA LEU A 242 -8.22 2.70 0.50
C LEU A 242 -7.82 3.55 -0.72
N GLY A 243 -7.69 2.93 -1.89
CA GLY A 243 -7.26 3.61 -3.10
C GLY A 243 -7.90 3.04 -4.36
N GLY A 244 -7.91 3.85 -5.43
CA GLY A 244 -8.57 3.54 -6.69
C GLY A 244 -9.93 4.23 -6.80
N GLY A 245 -9.94 5.48 -7.28
CA GLY A 245 -11.16 6.28 -7.43
C GLY A 245 -11.64 6.97 -6.16
N VAL A 246 -10.78 7.07 -5.13
CA VAL A 246 -11.06 7.83 -3.91
C VAL A 246 -10.73 9.31 -4.13
N GLY A 247 -11.64 10.18 -3.74
CA GLY A 247 -11.53 11.62 -3.89
C GLY A 247 -12.39 12.38 -2.87
N PRO A 248 -12.42 13.73 -2.96
CA PRO A 248 -13.17 14.57 -2.01
C PRO A 248 -14.62 14.17 -1.86
N ASP A 249 -15.25 13.78 -2.97
CA ASP A 249 -16.70 13.52 -3.04
C ASP A 249 -17.13 12.22 -2.36
N ASN A 250 -16.22 11.26 -2.17
CA ASN A 250 -16.55 9.93 -1.63
C ASN A 250 -15.66 9.45 -0.48
N ALA A 251 -14.63 10.19 -0.09
CA ALA A 251 -13.70 9.78 0.97
C ALA A 251 -14.39 9.49 2.31
N ALA A 252 -15.36 10.30 2.70
CA ALA A 252 -16.14 10.10 3.92
C ALA A 252 -16.97 8.80 3.87
N GLU A 253 -17.58 8.50 2.72
CA GLU A 253 -18.30 7.25 2.47
C GLU A 253 -17.38 6.03 2.53
N GLN A 254 -16.17 6.12 1.95
CA GLN A 254 -15.16 5.06 2.03
C GLN A 254 -14.82 4.71 3.48
N VAL A 255 -14.61 5.73 4.33
CA VAL A 255 -14.30 5.53 5.75
C VAL A 255 -15.49 4.93 6.49
N ALA A 256 -16.71 5.40 6.22
CA ALA A 256 -17.92 4.83 6.81
C ALA A 256 -18.10 3.36 6.42
N ALA A 257 -17.92 3.02 5.15
CA ALA A 257 -18.02 1.66 4.63
C ALA A 257 -16.93 0.72 5.18
N ALA A 258 -15.76 1.25 5.56
CA ALA A 258 -14.70 0.48 6.20
C ALA A 258 -15.10 -0.04 7.60
N GLY A 259 -16.07 0.59 8.25
CA GLY A 259 -16.55 0.20 9.59
C GLY A 259 -15.54 0.48 10.71
N THR A 260 -14.45 1.17 10.41
CA THR A 260 -13.41 1.56 11.38
C THR A 260 -12.74 2.84 10.95
N ARG A 261 -12.24 3.59 11.92
CA ARG A 261 -11.48 4.82 11.70
C ARG A 261 -10.01 4.67 12.10
N SER A 262 -9.69 3.63 12.84
CA SER A 262 -8.34 3.31 13.29
C SER A 262 -7.62 2.50 12.22
N GLY A 263 -6.39 2.86 11.91
CA GLY A 263 -5.55 2.11 10.97
C GLY A 263 -6.04 2.15 9.51
N VAL A 264 -6.73 3.21 9.10
CA VAL A 264 -7.21 3.40 7.73
C VAL A 264 -6.63 4.68 7.15
N MET A 265 -6.28 4.63 5.86
CA MET A 265 -5.92 5.79 5.06
C MET A 265 -6.82 5.86 3.83
N VAL A 266 -7.33 7.05 3.50
CA VAL A 266 -7.88 7.35 2.18
C VAL A 266 -6.76 7.92 1.30
N LEU A 267 -6.60 7.37 0.09
CA LEU A 267 -5.51 7.73 -0.82
C LEU A 267 -6.06 8.35 -2.10
N LEU A 268 -5.81 9.65 -2.26
CA LEU A 268 -6.23 10.41 -3.43
C LEU A 268 -5.22 10.22 -4.58
N GLY A 269 -5.75 9.83 -5.73
CA GLY A 269 -4.99 9.79 -6.99
C GLY A 269 -5.44 10.92 -7.92
N SER A 270 -5.84 10.57 -9.14
CA SER A 270 -6.29 11.53 -10.18
C SER A 270 -7.45 12.43 -9.73
N ALA A 271 -8.28 11.97 -8.80
CA ALA A 271 -9.39 12.76 -8.25
C ALA A 271 -8.92 14.04 -7.53
N ALA A 272 -7.70 14.09 -7.01
CA ALA A 272 -7.13 15.30 -6.43
C ALA A 272 -6.86 16.41 -7.46
N TYR A 273 -6.90 16.09 -8.75
CA TYR A 273 -6.53 16.99 -9.86
C TYR A 273 -7.69 17.32 -10.79
N SER A 274 -8.91 16.81 -10.50
CA SER A 274 -10.05 16.89 -11.41
C SER A 274 -10.90 18.15 -11.27
N GLY A 275 -10.80 18.89 -10.18
CA GLY A 275 -11.78 19.93 -9.83
C GLY A 275 -11.20 21.22 -9.26
N GLY A 276 -9.97 21.60 -9.63
CA GLY A 276 -9.32 22.80 -9.08
C GLY A 276 -7.89 22.52 -8.65
N SER A 277 -7.46 23.11 -7.52
CA SER A 277 -6.10 22.86 -7.02
C SER A 277 -6.03 21.55 -6.23
N PRO A 278 -4.91 20.82 -6.32
CA PRO A 278 -4.66 19.63 -5.50
C PRO A 278 -4.75 19.93 -3.99
N GLU A 279 -4.33 21.12 -3.57
CA GLU A 279 -4.47 21.62 -2.20
C GLU A 279 -5.92 21.64 -1.75
N ALA A 280 -6.83 22.24 -2.53
CA ALA A 280 -8.24 22.33 -2.18
C ALA A 280 -8.91 20.95 -2.12
N ALA A 281 -8.56 20.05 -3.03
CA ALA A 281 -9.08 18.69 -3.04
C ALA A 281 -8.66 17.91 -1.78
N VAL A 282 -7.38 18.01 -1.39
CA VAL A 282 -6.89 17.37 -0.16
C VAL A 282 -7.55 18.01 1.07
N ALA A 283 -7.66 19.35 1.13
CA ALA A 283 -8.28 20.06 2.25
C ALA A 283 -9.76 19.65 2.43
N SER A 284 -10.51 19.57 1.33
CA SER A 284 -11.91 19.09 1.35
C SER A 284 -12.00 17.64 1.85
N THR A 285 -11.10 16.78 1.41
CA THR A 285 -11.05 15.39 1.90
C THR A 285 -10.76 15.32 3.39
N VAL A 286 -9.76 16.08 3.85
CA VAL A 286 -9.39 16.16 5.29
C VAL A 286 -10.56 16.62 6.13
N ALA A 287 -11.28 17.66 5.71
CA ALA A 287 -12.49 18.14 6.39
C ALA A 287 -13.55 17.04 6.43
N GLY A 288 -13.92 16.46 5.30
CA GLY A 288 -14.95 15.44 5.20
C GLY A 288 -14.69 14.18 6.06
N VAL A 289 -13.43 13.71 6.14
CA VAL A 289 -13.12 12.55 6.99
C VAL A 289 -12.98 12.91 8.47
N ARG A 290 -12.74 14.18 8.84
CA ARG A 290 -12.64 14.65 10.25
C ARG A 290 -13.98 15.05 10.83
N GLU A 291 -14.83 15.74 10.09
CA GLU A 291 -16.17 16.17 10.54
C GLU A 291 -17.05 14.96 10.91
N ASN A 292 -17.01 13.90 10.13
CA ASN A 292 -17.67 12.64 10.47
C ASN A 292 -17.09 11.95 11.72
N SER A 293 -15.96 12.44 12.27
CA SER A 293 -15.43 11.95 13.55
C SER A 293 -16.23 12.47 14.74
N ALA A 294 -16.72 13.70 14.69
CA ALA A 294 -17.47 14.33 15.77
C ALA A 294 -18.90 13.75 15.88
N ALA A 295 -19.52 13.41 14.73
CA ALA A 295 -20.88 12.88 14.69
C ALA A 295 -21.01 11.42 15.17
N ALA A 296 -19.94 10.63 15.12
CA ALA A 296 -19.92 9.23 15.57
C ALA A 296 -19.62 9.07 17.08
N SER A 297 -19.23 10.16 17.76
CA SER A 297 -18.90 10.18 19.20
C SER A 297 -19.98 10.85 20.05
N ALA A 298 -21.08 11.27 19.45
CA ALA A 298 -22.27 11.83 20.08
C ALA A 298 -23.43 10.83 20.00
#